data_cd5bc3d87e69d2da182e0dedc5919dce
#
_entry.id   cd5bc3d87e69d2da182e0dedc5919dce
#
_cell.length_a   1.000
_cell.length_b   1.000
_cell.length_c   1.000
_cell.angle_alpha   90.00
_cell.angle_beta   90.00
_cell.angle_gamma   90.00
#
_symmetry.space_group_name_H-M   'P 1'
#
loop_
_entity.id
_entity.type
_entity.pdbx_description
1 polymer ?
#
loop_
_entity_poly.entity_id
_entity_poly.type
_entity_poly.pdbx_seq_one_letter_code
_entity_poly.pdbx_strand_id
1 'polypeptide(L)'
;MPADRHKIGKYSRSKGKRGERMWAKVCREQGFEDARRTQQFSGGAQDSSDVVGLDGIHIEVKFVEKLNLRNAMAQSEEDAKNSGKGEIPIVAHKTSNKPWLVTMFTDDWFELYKAWLKSKENK
;
A
#
# COMPACT_ATOMS: atom_id res chain seq x y z
N MET A 1 -20.29 29.15 -0.62
CA MET A 1 -20.36 28.54 0.73
C MET A 1 -19.16 27.64 0.91
N PRO A 2 -18.39 27.84 1.98
CA PRO A 2 -17.30 26.89 2.24
C PRO A 2 -17.88 25.51 2.53
N ALA A 3 -17.28 24.48 1.93
CA ALA A 3 -17.68 23.11 2.17
C ALA A 3 -17.48 22.78 3.66
N ASP A 4 -18.39 22.03 4.23
CA ASP A 4 -18.31 21.59 5.61
C ASP A 4 -17.08 20.67 5.75
N ARG A 5 -16.06 21.14 6.49
CA ARG A 5 -14.81 20.41 6.69
C ARG A 5 -15.02 19.04 7.33
N HIS A 6 -16.04 18.92 8.17
CA HIS A 6 -16.37 17.64 8.82
C HIS A 6 -16.83 16.61 7.79
N LYS A 7 -17.70 17.01 6.86
CA LYS A 7 -18.17 16.13 5.78
C LYS A 7 -17.04 15.72 4.84
N ILE A 8 -16.15 16.64 4.50
CA ILE A 8 -15.00 16.37 3.64
C ILE A 8 -14.07 15.35 4.30
N GLY A 9 -13.75 15.53 5.58
CA GLY A 9 -12.91 14.61 6.32
C GLY A 9 -13.50 13.21 6.41
N LYS A 10 -14.82 13.11 6.67
CA LYS A 10 -15.52 11.83 6.71
C LYS A 10 -15.50 11.12 5.37
N TYR A 11 -15.74 11.84 4.28
CA TYR A 11 -15.70 11.31 2.92
C TYR A 11 -14.30 10.77 2.58
N SER A 12 -13.25 11.53 2.88
CA SER A 12 -11.87 11.13 2.61
C SER A 12 -11.47 9.88 3.38
N ARG A 13 -11.87 9.75 4.64
CA ARG A 13 -11.62 8.56 5.44
C ARG A 13 -12.33 7.33 4.89
N SER A 14 -13.58 7.48 4.47
CA SER A 14 -14.36 6.41 3.87
C SER A 14 -13.73 5.93 2.55
N LYS A 15 -13.27 6.87 1.73
CA LYS A 15 -12.61 6.53 0.46
C LYS A 15 -11.27 5.83 0.72
N GLY A 16 -10.52 6.24 1.73
CA GLY A 16 -9.29 5.59 2.13
C GLY A 16 -9.51 4.14 2.53
N LYS A 17 -10.48 3.88 3.40
CA LYS A 17 -10.84 2.52 3.83
C LYS A 17 -11.31 1.68 2.66
N ARG A 18 -12.08 2.25 1.75
CA ARG A 18 -12.55 1.58 0.55
C ARG A 18 -11.39 1.17 -0.34
N GLY A 19 -10.42 2.05 -0.54
CA GLY A 19 -9.22 1.76 -1.31
C GLY A 19 -8.44 0.61 -0.72
N GLU A 20 -8.25 0.61 0.60
CA GLU A 20 -7.55 -0.47 1.30
C GLU A 20 -8.26 -1.81 1.12
N ARG A 21 -9.60 -1.83 1.23
CA ARG A 21 -10.39 -3.05 1.00
C ARG A 21 -10.29 -3.54 -0.43
N MET A 22 -10.32 -2.61 -1.39
CA MET A 22 -10.20 -2.94 -2.81
C MET A 22 -8.84 -3.56 -3.12
N TRP A 23 -7.76 -2.99 -2.59
CA TRP A 23 -6.41 -3.53 -2.80
C TRP A 23 -6.25 -4.90 -2.14
N ALA A 24 -6.76 -5.07 -0.93
CA ALA A 24 -6.73 -6.37 -0.25
C ALA A 24 -7.44 -7.43 -1.09
N LYS A 25 -8.57 -7.08 -1.71
CA LYS A 25 -9.30 -7.99 -2.60
C LYS A 25 -8.46 -8.36 -3.83
N VAL A 26 -7.78 -7.39 -4.44
CA VAL A 26 -6.87 -7.63 -5.57
C VAL A 26 -5.80 -8.65 -5.16
N CYS A 27 -5.20 -8.48 -4.00
CA CYS A 27 -4.19 -9.40 -3.50
C CYS A 27 -4.75 -10.82 -3.29
N ARG A 28 -5.95 -10.93 -2.72
CA ARG A 28 -6.58 -12.25 -2.53
C ARG A 28 -6.86 -12.93 -3.87
N GLU A 29 -7.27 -12.17 -4.88
CA GLU A 29 -7.52 -12.69 -6.23
C GLU A 29 -6.24 -13.18 -6.90
N GLN A 30 -5.08 -12.68 -6.47
CA GLN A 30 -3.78 -13.14 -6.94
C GLN A 30 -3.25 -14.34 -6.15
N GLY A 31 -4.03 -14.88 -5.23
CA GLY A 31 -3.68 -16.07 -4.47
C GLY A 31 -3.19 -15.81 -3.05
N PHE A 32 -3.13 -14.54 -2.60
CA PHE A 32 -2.71 -14.20 -1.24
C PHE A 32 -3.93 -14.10 -0.34
N GLU A 33 -4.42 -15.26 0.09
CA GLU A 33 -5.70 -15.41 0.77
C GLU A 33 -5.77 -14.67 2.12
N ASP A 34 -4.62 -14.46 2.76
CA ASP A 34 -4.54 -13.78 4.04
C ASP A 34 -4.49 -12.25 3.92
N ALA A 35 -4.47 -11.73 2.70
CA ALA A 35 -4.44 -10.28 2.49
C ALA A 35 -5.69 -9.63 3.05
N ARG A 36 -5.50 -8.63 3.90
CA ARG A 36 -6.59 -7.94 4.57
C ARG A 36 -6.18 -6.54 4.98
N ARG A 37 -7.16 -5.70 5.14
CA ARG A 37 -6.97 -4.37 5.66
C ARG A 37 -6.52 -4.45 7.13
N THR A 38 -5.51 -3.65 7.48
CA THR A 38 -5.03 -3.59 8.86
C THR A 38 -6.04 -2.83 9.71
N GLN A 39 -6.38 -3.41 10.87
CA GLN A 39 -7.17 -2.68 11.85
C GLN A 39 -6.21 -1.88 12.73
N GLN A 40 -6.18 -0.57 12.50
CA GLN A 40 -5.38 0.32 13.31
C GLN A 40 -6.17 0.71 14.55
N PHE A 41 -5.88 0.04 15.67
CA PHE A 41 -6.36 0.50 16.96
C PHE A 41 -5.38 1.54 17.50
N SER A 42 -5.92 2.58 18.14
CA SER A 42 -5.13 3.62 18.75
C SER A 42 -4.09 3.03 19.69
N GLY A 43 -2.81 3.29 19.43
CA GLY A 43 -1.70 2.85 20.26
C GLY A 43 -1.05 1.54 19.86
N GLY A 44 -1.59 0.83 18.88
CA GLY A 44 -1.00 -0.42 18.41
C GLY A 44 -0.19 -0.22 17.14
N ALA A 45 1.07 0.17 17.27
CA ALA A 45 1.92 0.52 16.14
C ALA A 45 2.67 -0.67 15.54
N GLN A 46 2.21 -1.90 15.72
CA GLN A 46 2.98 -3.05 15.25
C GLN A 46 2.85 -3.31 13.75
N ASP A 47 1.74 -2.88 13.13
CA ASP A 47 1.55 -2.97 11.69
C ASP A 47 1.06 -1.63 11.16
N SER A 48 1.99 -0.82 10.67
CA SER A 48 1.67 0.47 10.06
C SER A 48 1.30 0.33 8.58
N SER A 49 1.44 -0.87 8.01
CA SER A 49 1.01 -1.16 6.65
C SER A 49 -0.51 -1.12 6.54
N ASP A 50 -1.03 -0.50 5.48
CA ASP A 50 -2.49 -0.38 5.27
C ASP A 50 -3.14 -1.73 4.97
N VAL A 51 -2.41 -2.61 4.30
CA VAL A 51 -2.85 -3.97 3.98
C VAL A 51 -1.72 -4.91 4.38
N VAL A 52 -2.06 -6.00 5.04
CA VAL A 52 -1.12 -7.04 5.45
C VAL A 52 -1.45 -8.34 4.72
N GLY A 53 -0.56 -9.33 4.80
CA GLY A 53 -0.75 -10.63 4.16
C GLY A 53 0.16 -10.89 2.98
N LEU A 54 1.00 -9.93 2.60
CA LEU A 54 2.07 -10.11 1.62
C LEU A 54 3.40 -10.01 2.35
N ASP A 55 3.96 -11.16 2.72
CA ASP A 55 5.18 -11.21 3.52
C ASP A 55 6.33 -10.45 2.84
N GLY A 56 7.01 -9.63 3.62
CA GLY A 56 8.18 -8.88 3.14
C GLY A 56 7.85 -7.55 2.48
N ILE A 57 6.57 -7.21 2.34
CA ILE A 57 6.14 -5.97 1.67
C ILE A 57 5.35 -5.09 2.64
N HIS A 58 5.76 -3.83 2.75
CA HIS A 58 5.02 -2.81 3.48
C HIS A 58 4.17 -2.03 2.49
N ILE A 59 2.86 -2.02 2.69
CA ILE A 59 1.92 -1.49 1.69
C ILE A 59 1.22 -0.25 2.21
N GLU A 60 1.42 0.86 1.50
CA GLU A 60 0.63 2.07 1.64
C GLU A 60 -0.37 2.11 0.49
N VAL A 61 -1.67 2.25 0.79
CA VAL A 61 -2.70 2.26 -0.25
C VAL A 61 -3.23 3.69 -0.42
N LYS A 62 -3.31 4.15 -1.65
CA LYS A 62 -3.85 5.47 -1.99
C LYS A 62 -4.89 5.35 -3.11
N PHE A 63 -6.12 5.68 -2.78
CA PHE A 63 -7.20 5.77 -3.74
C PHE A 63 -7.68 7.22 -3.77
N VAL A 64 -6.98 8.05 -4.55
CA VAL A 64 -7.24 9.49 -4.63
C VAL A 64 -7.03 9.97 -6.06
N GLU A 65 -7.74 11.03 -6.45
CA GLU A 65 -7.65 11.55 -7.82
C GLU A 65 -6.34 12.31 -8.07
N LYS A 66 -5.83 13.02 -7.06
CA LYS A 66 -4.55 13.74 -7.16
C LYS A 66 -3.64 13.27 -6.06
N LEU A 67 -2.65 12.46 -6.42
CA LEU A 67 -1.74 11.87 -5.46
C LEU A 67 -0.38 12.56 -5.50
N ASN A 68 0.10 12.98 -4.34
CA ASN A 68 1.50 13.33 -4.19
C ASN A 68 2.26 12.01 -3.95
N LEU A 69 2.72 11.40 -5.03
CA LEU A 69 3.33 10.08 -5.00
C LEU A 69 4.64 10.08 -4.21
N ARG A 70 5.43 11.14 -4.32
CA ARG A 70 6.70 11.21 -3.59
C ARG A 70 6.49 11.24 -2.08
N ASN A 71 5.48 11.98 -1.62
CA ASN A 71 5.14 11.99 -0.19
C ASN A 71 4.61 10.63 0.26
N ALA A 72 3.78 9.99 -0.55
CA ALA A 72 3.26 8.65 -0.23
C ALA A 72 4.40 7.64 -0.12
N MET A 73 5.36 7.66 -1.04
CA MET A 73 6.53 6.77 -0.98
C MET A 73 7.40 7.06 0.24
N ALA A 74 7.62 8.34 0.56
CA ALA A 74 8.40 8.72 1.75
C ALA A 74 7.73 8.20 3.02
N GLN A 75 6.41 8.29 3.10
CA GLN A 75 5.66 7.77 4.24
C GLN A 75 5.77 6.25 4.35
N SER A 76 5.61 5.55 3.22
CA SER A 76 5.74 4.09 3.20
C SER A 76 7.13 3.65 3.66
N GLU A 77 8.18 4.33 3.20
CA GLU A 77 9.55 4.06 3.58
C GLU A 77 9.77 4.28 5.08
N GLU A 78 9.31 5.41 5.61
CA GLU A 78 9.46 5.73 7.03
C GLU A 78 8.74 4.71 7.91
N ASP A 79 7.49 4.39 7.55
CA ASP A 79 6.70 3.44 8.31
C ASP A 79 7.31 2.03 8.26
N ALA A 80 7.85 1.62 7.11
CA ALA A 80 8.53 0.35 6.97
C ALA A 80 9.79 0.29 7.86
N LYS A 81 10.58 1.36 7.90
CA LYS A 81 11.75 1.45 8.77
C LYS A 81 11.35 1.37 10.25
N ASN A 82 10.31 2.11 10.62
CA ASN A 82 9.86 2.17 12.02
C ASN A 82 9.31 0.83 12.51
N SER A 83 8.78 0.00 11.60
CA SER A 83 8.28 -1.32 11.97
C SER A 83 9.42 -2.30 12.30
N GLY A 84 10.63 -2.06 11.80
CA GLY A 84 11.80 -2.90 12.06
C GLY A 84 11.74 -4.29 11.44
N LYS A 85 10.83 -4.54 10.52
CA LYS A 85 10.66 -5.88 9.91
C LYS A 85 11.47 -6.10 8.63
N GLY A 86 12.19 -5.08 8.16
CA GLY A 86 12.96 -5.19 6.92
C GLY A 86 12.13 -5.32 5.68
N GLU A 87 10.91 -4.79 5.69
CA GLU A 87 9.99 -4.90 4.57
C GLU A 87 10.31 -3.88 3.46
N ILE A 88 10.01 -4.27 2.23
CA ILE A 88 10.12 -3.39 1.07
C ILE A 88 8.90 -2.46 1.04
N PRO A 89 9.09 -1.13 1.08
CA PRO A 89 7.96 -0.20 1.03
C PRO A 89 7.45 -0.03 -0.39
N ILE A 90 6.13 -0.10 -0.55
CA ILE A 90 5.47 0.19 -1.81
C ILE A 90 4.28 1.10 -1.58
N VAL A 91 3.82 1.75 -2.65
CA VAL A 91 2.52 2.42 -2.69
C VAL A 91 1.69 1.75 -3.77
N ALA A 92 0.57 1.17 -3.37
CA ALA A 92 -0.46 0.68 -4.28
C ALA A 92 -1.46 1.80 -4.46
N HIS A 93 -1.65 2.29 -5.68
CA HIS A 93 -2.47 3.47 -5.89
C HIS A 93 -3.33 3.38 -7.14
N LYS A 94 -4.42 4.14 -7.10
CA LYS A 94 -5.42 4.09 -8.16
C LYS A 94 -6.23 5.38 -8.13
N THR A 95 -6.61 5.86 -9.30
CA THR A 95 -7.68 6.85 -9.45
C THR A 95 -8.95 6.14 -9.92
N SER A 96 -10.09 6.83 -9.84
CA SER A 96 -11.37 6.26 -10.25
C SER A 96 -11.31 5.81 -11.71
N ASN A 97 -11.81 4.61 -11.99
CA ASN A 97 -11.93 4.04 -13.34
C ASN A 97 -10.60 3.79 -14.06
N LYS A 98 -9.50 3.77 -13.33
CA LYS A 98 -8.18 3.45 -13.87
C LYS A 98 -7.63 2.20 -13.18
N PRO A 99 -6.72 1.47 -13.83
CA PRO A 99 -6.13 0.29 -13.18
C PRO A 99 -5.22 0.65 -12.01
N TRP A 100 -5.00 -0.30 -11.13
CA TRP A 100 -4.04 -0.16 -10.04
C TRP A 100 -2.62 -0.06 -10.54
N LEU A 101 -1.83 0.76 -9.86
CA LEU A 101 -0.39 0.85 -10.07
C LEU A 101 0.32 0.53 -8.76
N VAL A 102 1.53 -0.02 -8.88
CA VAL A 102 2.40 -0.22 -7.72
C VAL A 102 3.68 0.56 -7.96
N THR A 103 4.03 1.42 -7.03
CA THR A 103 5.27 2.20 -7.08
C THR A 103 6.22 1.73 -5.98
N MET A 104 7.49 1.61 -6.31
CA MET A 104 8.54 1.25 -5.37
C MET A 104 9.83 1.97 -5.73
N PHE A 105 10.79 1.97 -4.82
CA PHE A 105 12.10 2.56 -5.08
C PHE A 105 12.91 1.69 -6.05
N THR A 106 13.76 2.34 -6.82
CA THR A 106 14.55 1.70 -7.88
C THR A 106 15.37 0.52 -7.37
N ASP A 107 16.02 0.66 -6.23
CA ASP A 107 16.86 -0.41 -5.67
C ASP A 107 16.04 -1.66 -5.34
N ASP A 108 14.84 -1.46 -4.78
CA ASP A 108 13.95 -2.57 -4.44
C ASP A 108 13.42 -3.24 -5.71
N TRP A 109 13.12 -2.45 -6.73
CA TRP A 109 12.68 -3.00 -8.01
C TRP A 109 13.76 -3.87 -8.65
N PHE A 110 15.02 -3.44 -8.61
CA PHE A 110 16.12 -4.24 -9.15
C PHE A 110 16.34 -5.53 -8.36
N GLU A 111 16.14 -5.48 -7.05
CA GLU A 111 16.20 -6.69 -6.22
C GLU A 111 15.17 -7.73 -6.71
N LEU A 112 13.95 -7.31 -6.94
CA LEU A 112 12.89 -8.18 -7.45
C LEU A 112 13.21 -8.66 -8.87
N TYR A 113 13.71 -7.77 -9.73
CA TYR A 113 14.05 -8.13 -11.10
C TYR A 113 15.16 -9.18 -11.16
N LYS A 114 16.20 -9.02 -10.35
CA LYS A 114 17.28 -10.00 -10.27
C LYS A 114 16.78 -11.36 -9.76
N ALA A 115 15.91 -11.37 -8.78
CA ALA A 115 15.30 -12.60 -8.28
C ALA A 115 14.45 -13.28 -9.37
N TRP A 116 13.70 -12.51 -10.14
CA TRP A 116 12.91 -13.02 -11.25
C TRP A 116 13.80 -13.66 -12.33
N LEU A 117 14.91 -12.99 -12.68
CA LEU A 117 15.86 -13.54 -13.64
C LEU A 117 16.42 -14.89 -13.16
N LYS A 118 16.81 -14.99 -11.89
CA LYS A 118 17.31 -16.23 -11.31
C LYS A 118 16.27 -17.35 -11.37
N SER A 119 14.99 -17.01 -11.14
CA SER A 119 13.93 -18.01 -11.22
C SER A 119 13.79 -18.58 -12.62
N LYS A 120 14.11 -17.81 -13.65
CA LYS A 120 14.08 -18.27 -15.05
C LYS A 120 15.26 -19.13 -15.39
N GLU A 121 16.42 -18.89 -14.81
CA GLU A 121 17.63 -19.69 -15.04
C GLU A 121 17.51 -21.10 -14.45
N ASN A 122 16.71 -21.26 -13.40
CA ASN A 122 16.56 -22.53 -12.69
C ASN A 122 15.47 -23.44 -13.28
N LYS A 123 14.97 -23.10 -14.46
CA LYS A 123 13.94 -23.92 -15.13
C LYS A 123 14.54 -24.75 -16.26
#